data_ec6204673827a9edd0cd89ea0c6d3e49
#
_entry.id   ec6204673827a9edd0cd89ea0c6d3e49
#
_cell.length_a   1.000
_cell.length_b   1.000
_cell.length_c   1.000
_cell.angle_alpha   90.00
_cell.angle_beta   90.00
_cell.angle_gamma   90.00
#
_symmetry.space_group_name_H-M   'P 1'
#
loop_
_entity.id
_entity.type
_entity.pdbx_description
1 polymer ?
#
loop_
_entity_poly.entity_id
_entity_poly.type
_entity_poly.pdbx_seq_one_letter_code
_entity_poly.pdbx_strand_id
1 'polypeptide(L)'
;DCRGAMPFRPLLESGNPGTAQIPVTLPTWDEVIGRDVKAEDFNGWLLNRILRDKGTPVYTIHAEVEGCAYQHNFVDLLKRAAQEGVTFCPLSELLSETLPLGQVVRGNIAGREGWLGCQQIAGSR
;
A
#
# COMPACT_ATOMS: atom_id res chain seq x y z
N ASP A 1 -10.14 1.37 -4.08
CA ASP A 1 -8.83 0.94 -3.59
C ASP A 1 -8.28 -0.15 -4.50
N CYS A 2 -7.03 -0.03 -4.89
CA CYS A 2 -6.36 -1.08 -5.65
C CYS A 2 -4.95 -1.34 -5.09
N ARG A 3 -4.42 -2.54 -5.37
CA ARG A 3 -3.04 -2.91 -5.08
C ARG A 3 -2.17 -2.65 -6.29
N GLY A 4 -0.97 -2.20 -6.06
CA GLY A 4 -0.04 -1.91 -7.15
C GLY A 4 1.28 -1.35 -6.66
N ALA A 5 2.02 -0.74 -7.58
CA ALA A 5 3.37 -0.27 -7.33
C ALA A 5 3.54 1.25 -7.44
N MET A 6 2.70 1.93 -8.22
CA MET A 6 2.87 3.35 -8.51
C MET A 6 1.55 4.02 -8.91
N PRO A 7 1.42 5.34 -8.71
CA PRO A 7 0.27 6.09 -9.19
C PRO A 7 0.10 5.96 -10.71
N PHE A 8 -1.15 5.86 -11.17
CA PHE A 8 -1.49 5.68 -12.58
C PHE A 8 -2.91 6.12 -12.88
N ARG A 9 -3.28 6.20 -14.15
CA ARG A 9 -4.65 6.33 -14.61
C ARG A 9 -5.10 5.03 -15.27
N PRO A 10 -6.19 4.40 -14.81
CA PRO A 10 -6.72 3.22 -15.47
C PRO A 10 -7.28 3.58 -16.83
N LEU A 11 -7.00 2.77 -17.83
CA LEU A 11 -7.62 2.86 -19.13
C LEU A 11 -9.00 2.21 -19.06
N LEU A 12 -10.03 3.00 -19.31
CA LEU A 12 -11.42 2.54 -19.32
C LEU A 12 -11.75 1.80 -20.61
N GLU A 13 -12.84 1.03 -20.62
CA GLU A 13 -13.35 0.35 -21.83
C GLU A 13 -13.67 1.31 -22.96
N SER A 14 -14.03 2.56 -22.64
CA SER A 14 -14.22 3.64 -23.61
C SER A 14 -12.95 4.09 -24.32
N GLY A 15 -11.77 3.62 -23.90
CA GLY A 15 -10.47 4.08 -24.37
C GLY A 15 -9.97 5.36 -23.69
N ASN A 16 -10.74 5.96 -22.79
CA ASN A 16 -10.36 7.17 -22.07
C ASN A 16 -9.65 6.85 -20.74
N PRO A 17 -8.73 7.73 -20.29
CA PRO A 17 -8.17 7.64 -18.96
C PRO A 17 -9.23 7.84 -17.88
N GLY A 18 -9.25 6.97 -16.88
CA GLY A 18 -10.08 7.11 -15.71
C GLY A 18 -9.48 8.00 -14.63
N THR A 19 -10.13 8.03 -13.47
CA THR A 19 -9.64 8.75 -12.29
C THR A 19 -8.29 8.18 -11.83
N ALA A 20 -7.37 9.06 -11.50
CA ALA A 20 -6.05 8.68 -10.99
C ALA A 20 -6.18 7.74 -9.77
N GLN A 21 -5.41 6.69 -9.77
CA GLN A 21 -5.31 5.72 -8.69
C GLN A 21 -3.96 5.83 -8.01
N ILE A 22 -3.97 5.77 -6.68
CA ILE A 22 -2.77 5.66 -5.86
C ILE A 22 -2.84 4.31 -5.16
N PRO A 23 -2.20 3.28 -5.71
CA PRO A 23 -2.32 1.92 -5.18
C PRO A 23 -1.71 1.79 -3.80
N VAL A 24 -2.29 0.91 -2.99
CA VAL A 24 -1.66 0.41 -1.76
C VAL A 24 -0.51 -0.51 -2.15
N THR A 25 0.69 -0.21 -1.68
CA THR A 25 1.90 -0.94 -2.04
C THR A 25 2.36 -1.91 -0.95
N LEU A 26 1.96 -1.66 0.29
CA LEU A 26 2.33 -2.47 1.45
C LEU A 26 1.15 -3.37 1.88
N PRO A 27 1.43 -4.57 2.40
CA PRO A 27 0.37 -5.41 2.97
C PRO A 27 -0.18 -4.80 4.25
N THR A 28 -1.43 -5.10 4.56
CA THR A 28 -2.07 -4.71 5.82
C THR A 28 -1.68 -5.67 6.96
N TRP A 29 -1.90 -5.25 8.21
CA TRP A 29 -1.63 -6.05 9.40
C TRP A 29 -2.26 -7.46 9.31
N ASP A 30 -3.56 -7.52 9.04
CA ASP A 30 -4.34 -8.76 8.99
C ASP A 30 -3.91 -9.72 7.87
N GLU A 31 -3.29 -9.20 6.82
CA GLU A 31 -2.79 -10.03 5.71
C GLU A 31 -1.52 -10.81 6.07
N VAL A 32 -0.73 -10.35 7.03
CA VAL A 32 0.62 -10.89 7.27
C VAL A 32 0.83 -11.46 8.67
N ILE A 33 0.08 -10.99 9.68
CA ILE A 33 0.25 -11.47 11.06
C ILE A 33 -0.10 -12.95 11.18
N GLY A 34 0.77 -13.69 11.85
CA GLY A 34 0.63 -15.14 12.07
C GLY A 34 0.95 -15.98 10.84
N ARG A 35 1.19 -15.37 9.68
CA ARG A 35 1.58 -16.03 8.44
C ARG A 35 3.02 -15.71 8.04
N ASP A 36 3.33 -14.44 7.87
CA ASP A 36 4.65 -13.98 7.39
C ASP A 36 5.50 -13.37 8.51
N VAL A 37 4.85 -12.79 9.51
CA VAL A 37 5.50 -12.10 10.61
C VAL A 37 4.69 -12.25 11.90
N LYS A 38 5.39 -12.26 13.04
CA LYS A 38 4.76 -12.21 14.36
C LYS A 38 4.38 -10.79 14.73
N ALA A 39 3.40 -10.63 15.62
CA ALA A 39 2.93 -9.32 16.05
C ALA A 39 4.03 -8.45 16.66
N GLU A 40 4.91 -9.05 17.47
CA GLU A 40 6.04 -8.37 18.11
C GLU A 40 7.11 -7.87 17.13
N ASP A 41 7.23 -8.50 15.96
CA ASP A 41 8.23 -8.18 14.94
C ASP A 41 7.69 -7.27 13.82
N PHE A 42 6.38 -7.03 13.79
CA PHE A 42 5.70 -6.35 12.69
C PHE A 42 6.27 -4.96 12.39
N ASN A 43 6.48 -4.13 13.40
CA ASN A 43 6.95 -2.76 13.18
C ASN A 43 8.33 -2.73 12.52
N GLY A 44 9.25 -3.56 12.97
CA GLY A 44 10.58 -3.69 12.36
C GLY A 44 10.51 -4.21 10.93
N TRP A 45 9.66 -5.20 10.70
CA TRP A 45 9.45 -5.81 9.39
C TRP A 45 8.83 -4.82 8.39
N LEU A 46 7.79 -4.07 8.80
CA LEU A 46 7.14 -3.07 7.94
C LEU A 46 8.06 -1.89 7.66
N LEU A 47 8.74 -1.36 8.68
CA LEU A 47 9.67 -0.25 8.54
C LEU A 47 10.82 -0.59 7.59
N ASN A 48 11.36 -1.79 7.67
CA ASN A 48 12.39 -2.26 6.73
C ASN A 48 11.89 -2.29 5.27
N ARG A 49 10.62 -2.66 5.04
CA ARG A 49 10.01 -2.58 3.70
C ARG A 49 9.87 -1.13 3.23
N ILE A 50 9.41 -0.24 4.10
CA ILE A 50 9.30 1.20 3.80
C ILE A 50 10.65 1.79 3.40
N LEU A 51 11.70 1.51 4.17
CA LEU A 51 13.04 2.06 3.92
C LEU A 51 13.73 1.49 2.67
N ARG A 52 13.35 0.29 2.25
CA ARG A 52 13.88 -0.34 1.03
C ARG A 52 13.07 -0.05 -0.22
N ASP A 53 11.88 0.50 -0.09
CA ASP A 53 11.04 0.86 -1.22
C ASP A 53 11.68 2.00 -2.00
N LYS A 54 11.79 1.82 -3.33
CA LYS A 54 12.36 2.84 -4.22
C LYS A 54 11.33 3.86 -4.72
N GLY A 55 10.06 3.58 -4.49
CA GLY A 55 8.94 4.47 -4.80
C GLY A 55 8.44 5.19 -3.56
N THR A 56 7.15 5.44 -3.51
CA THR A 56 6.47 5.97 -2.33
C THR A 56 5.58 4.89 -1.74
N PRO A 57 5.96 4.28 -0.61
CA PRO A 57 5.17 3.24 0.02
C PRO A 57 3.85 3.80 0.55
N VAL A 58 2.77 3.07 0.29
CA VAL A 58 1.42 3.38 0.77
C VAL A 58 0.94 2.22 1.64
N TYR A 59 0.62 2.54 2.89
CA TYR A 59 0.14 1.59 3.88
C TYR A 59 -1.30 1.91 4.28
N THR A 60 -2.16 0.91 4.31
CA THR A 60 -3.54 1.04 4.78
C THR A 60 -3.64 0.61 6.24
N ILE A 61 -4.22 1.47 7.06
CA ILE A 61 -4.54 1.19 8.46
C ILE A 61 -6.04 0.97 8.63
N HIS A 62 -6.42 0.22 9.65
CA HIS A 62 -7.81 -0.06 10.03
C HIS A 62 -8.09 0.45 11.44
N ALA A 63 -9.22 1.12 11.63
CA ALA A 63 -9.56 1.74 12.91
C ALA A 63 -9.59 0.74 14.08
N GLU A 64 -10.06 -0.47 13.83
CA GLU A 64 -10.14 -1.55 14.81
C GLU A 64 -8.78 -2.16 15.15
N VAL A 65 -7.80 -2.07 14.27
CA VAL A 65 -6.44 -2.59 14.45
C VAL A 65 -5.54 -1.48 14.99
N GLU A 66 -5.08 -0.59 14.15
CA GLU A 66 -4.14 0.48 14.48
C GLU A 66 -4.77 1.58 15.37
N GLY A 67 -6.09 1.74 15.31
CA GLY A 67 -6.82 2.70 16.14
C GLY A 67 -7.28 2.15 17.50
N CYS A 68 -7.34 0.83 17.65
CA CYS A 68 -7.85 0.17 18.87
C CYS A 68 -6.91 -0.90 19.39
N ALA A 69 -7.01 -2.14 18.88
CA ALA A 69 -6.36 -3.32 19.46
C ALA A 69 -4.83 -3.20 19.49
N TYR A 70 -4.23 -2.57 18.48
CA TYR A 70 -2.78 -2.40 18.33
C TYR A 70 -2.36 -0.94 18.24
N GLN A 71 -3.08 -0.04 18.89
CA GLN A 71 -2.78 1.39 18.89
C GLN A 71 -1.36 1.70 19.37
N HIS A 72 -0.91 1.07 20.45
CA HIS A 72 0.44 1.27 20.99
C HIS A 72 1.54 0.82 20.01
N ASN A 73 1.32 -0.25 19.27
CA ASN A 73 2.22 -0.70 18.21
C ASN A 73 2.28 0.33 17.07
N PHE A 74 1.14 0.88 16.69
CA PHE A 74 1.08 1.90 15.64
C PHE A 74 1.80 3.20 16.06
N VAL A 75 1.61 3.66 17.30
CA VAL A 75 2.36 4.80 17.85
C VAL A 75 3.87 4.54 17.85
N ASP A 76 4.31 3.33 18.22
CA ASP A 76 5.71 2.93 18.15
C ASP A 76 6.25 2.91 16.71
N LEU A 77 5.47 2.40 15.76
CA LEU A 77 5.82 2.43 14.34
C LEU A 77 6.06 3.86 13.85
N LEU A 78 5.16 4.80 14.17
CA LEU A 78 5.30 6.21 13.78
C LEU A 78 6.55 6.85 14.38
N LYS A 79 6.85 6.56 15.65
CA LYS A 79 8.06 7.07 16.32
C LYS A 79 9.34 6.53 15.66
N ARG A 80 9.40 5.23 15.39
CA ARG A 80 10.55 4.61 14.71
C ARG A 80 10.72 5.15 13.30
N ALA A 81 9.62 5.30 12.55
CA ALA A 81 9.65 5.87 11.20
C ALA A 81 10.23 7.30 11.21
N ALA A 82 9.80 8.14 12.16
CA ALA A 82 10.33 9.49 12.30
C ALA A 82 11.83 9.49 12.65
N GLN A 83 12.30 8.58 13.50
CA GLN A 83 13.73 8.42 13.86
C GLN A 83 14.58 8.03 12.63
N GLU A 84 14.02 7.27 11.71
CA GLU A 84 14.66 6.87 10.44
C GLU A 84 14.51 7.92 9.33
N GLY A 85 13.93 9.08 9.62
CA GLY A 85 13.77 10.17 8.66
C GLY A 85 12.60 9.98 7.69
N VAL A 86 11.69 9.05 7.96
CA VAL A 86 10.46 8.86 7.16
C VAL A 86 9.50 10.02 7.43
N THR A 87 9.00 10.64 6.37
CA THR A 87 7.95 11.66 6.44
C THR A 87 6.66 11.13 5.85
N PHE A 88 5.54 11.56 6.41
CA PHE A 88 4.21 11.20 5.91
C PHE A 88 3.61 12.38 5.16
N CYS A 89 2.95 12.10 4.04
CA CYS A 89 2.30 13.11 3.24
C CYS A 89 0.88 12.70 2.84
N PRO A 90 0.00 13.65 2.54
CA PRO A 90 -1.29 13.35 1.93
C PRO A 90 -1.14 12.62 0.60
N LEU A 91 -2.05 11.69 0.28
CA LEU A 91 -1.99 10.93 -0.97
C LEU A 91 -2.01 11.84 -2.21
N SER A 92 -2.68 12.99 -2.13
CA SER A 92 -2.73 13.97 -3.24
C SER A 92 -1.34 14.47 -3.66
N GLU A 93 -0.38 14.49 -2.76
CA GLU A 93 1.01 14.91 -3.08
C GLU A 93 1.77 13.87 -3.91
N LEU A 94 1.24 12.65 -4.02
CA LEU A 94 1.80 11.59 -4.87
C LEU A 94 1.33 11.66 -6.32
N LEU A 95 0.40 12.56 -6.64
CA LEU A 95 -0.10 12.76 -7.99
C LEU A 95 0.81 13.73 -8.75
N SER A 96 1.16 13.37 -9.97
CA SER A 96 1.83 14.25 -10.93
C SER A 96 0.87 14.61 -12.07
N GLU A 97 1.20 15.65 -12.82
CA GLU A 97 0.42 16.06 -14.00
C GLU A 97 0.40 14.94 -15.06
N THR A 98 1.50 14.20 -15.16
CA THR A 98 1.63 13.08 -16.09
C THR A 98 1.72 11.76 -15.32
N LEU A 99 0.66 10.97 -15.39
CA LEU A 99 0.63 9.61 -14.81
C LEU A 99 0.60 8.58 -15.94
N PRO A 100 1.30 7.45 -15.80
CA PRO A 100 1.22 6.38 -16.77
C PRO A 100 -0.19 5.81 -16.85
N LEU A 101 -0.54 5.28 -18.02
CA LEU A 101 -1.75 4.50 -18.20
C LEU A 101 -1.50 3.07 -17.74
N GLY A 102 -2.51 2.44 -17.17
CA GLY A 102 -2.46 1.05 -16.73
C GLY A 102 -3.83 0.41 -16.78
N GLN A 103 -3.93 -0.81 -16.33
CA GLN A 103 -5.20 -1.52 -16.20
C GLN A 103 -5.42 -1.93 -14.75
N VAL A 104 -6.68 -2.05 -14.37
CA VAL A 104 -7.08 -2.67 -13.09
C VAL A 104 -7.66 -4.03 -13.43
N VAL A 105 -7.05 -5.06 -12.88
CA VAL A 105 -7.48 -6.46 -13.07
C VAL A 105 -7.84 -7.07 -11.73
N ARG A 106 -8.61 -8.15 -11.74
CA ARG A 106 -8.87 -8.95 -10.54
C ARG A 106 -7.60 -9.70 -10.14
N GLY A 107 -7.24 -9.62 -8.87
CA GLY A 107 -6.12 -10.35 -8.29
C GLY A 107 -6.45 -10.89 -6.90
N ASN A 108 -5.71 -11.90 -6.48
CA ASN A 108 -5.79 -12.46 -5.14
C ASN A 108 -4.54 -12.09 -4.35
N ILE A 109 -4.75 -11.71 -3.10
CA ILE A 109 -3.68 -11.39 -2.17
C ILE A 109 -3.62 -12.48 -1.10
N ALA A 110 -2.43 -13.04 -0.88
CA ALA A 110 -2.23 -14.03 0.16
C ALA A 110 -2.60 -13.46 1.54
N GLY A 111 -3.30 -14.25 2.35
CA GLY A 111 -3.82 -13.81 3.65
C GLY A 111 -5.14 -13.05 3.60
N ARG A 112 -5.75 -12.92 2.41
CA ARG A 112 -7.03 -12.24 2.25
C ARG A 112 -8.00 -13.10 1.43
N GLU A 113 -9.26 -13.14 1.84
CA GLU A 113 -10.32 -13.81 1.10
C GLU A 113 -10.85 -12.93 -0.04
N GLY A 114 -11.32 -13.58 -1.10
CA GLY A 114 -11.89 -12.91 -2.27
C GLY A 114 -10.84 -12.32 -3.21
N TRP A 115 -11.28 -11.42 -4.06
CA TRP A 115 -10.42 -10.74 -5.03
C TRP A 115 -10.36 -9.23 -4.77
N LEU A 116 -9.29 -8.62 -5.24
CA LEU A 116 -9.06 -7.18 -5.21
C LEU A 116 -8.80 -6.65 -6.60
N GLY A 117 -9.02 -5.34 -6.80
CA GLY A 117 -8.46 -4.63 -7.93
C GLY A 117 -6.94 -4.54 -7.80
N CYS A 118 -6.24 -5.00 -8.82
CA CYS A 118 -4.79 -4.95 -8.87
C CYS A 118 -4.33 -4.18 -10.10
N GLN A 119 -3.31 -3.34 -9.92
CA GLN A 119 -2.66 -2.66 -11.03
C GLN A 119 -1.95 -3.69 -11.91
N GLN A 120 -2.24 -3.66 -13.19
CA GLN A 120 -1.45 -4.37 -14.20
C GLN A 120 -0.53 -3.37 -14.90
N ILE A 121 0.78 -3.55 -14.70
CA ILE A 121 1.79 -2.74 -15.37
C ILE A 121 2.07 -3.38 -16.73
N ALA A 122 2.09 -2.57 -17.80
CA ALA A 122 2.44 -3.05 -19.12
C ALA A 122 3.86 -3.65 -19.10
N GLY A 123 3.96 -4.95 -19.41
CA GLY A 123 5.24 -5.69 -19.46
C GLY A 123 5.45 -6.72 -18.34
N SER A 124 4.61 -6.79 -17.33
CA SER A 124 4.61 -7.92 -16.38
C SER A 124 3.71 -9.03 -16.93
N ARG A 125 4.32 -9.98 -17.58
CA ARG A 125 3.71 -11.28 -17.93
C ARG A 125 3.96 -12.27 -16.81
#